data_c683dbce13f99ccd63df7617eaa7ffd7
#
_entry.id   c683dbce13f99ccd63df7617eaa7ffd7
#
_cell.length_a   1.000
_cell.length_b   1.000
_cell.length_c   1.000
_cell.angle_alpha   90.00
_cell.angle_beta   90.00
_cell.angle_gamma   90.00
#
_symmetry.space_group_name_H-M   'P 1'
#
loop_
_entity.id
_entity.type
_entity.pdbx_description
1 polymer ?
#
loop_
_entity_poly.entity_id
_entity_poly.type
_entity_poly.pdbx_seq_one_letter_code
_entity_poly.pdbx_strand_id
1 'polypeptide(L)'
;MNLIKINNKYTVAALVFISYTLFAMAWVGGTASMSQIMEAMDINSLASASFISGAVTLAKILGTFGAAWIAIKIGIKKAFFVSGVLISIGILTPISPNYELLLLSRFLMGLGGAFMIVYFNPIVMAWFSPQERPVINGINAVAFNVGTGIVLWQMNNLNTLTGGWQSSLLLFSAASIVLSLVWLF
;
A
#
# COMPACT_ATOMS: atom_id res chain seq x y z
N MET A 1 -8.29 -21.96 -21.11
CA MET A 1 -8.68 -21.20 -19.91
C MET A 1 -8.62 -19.73 -20.29
N ASN A 2 -9.79 -19.12 -20.62
CA ASN A 2 -9.84 -17.72 -21.00
C ASN A 2 -9.51 -16.88 -19.75
N LEU A 3 -8.28 -16.41 -19.65
CA LEU A 3 -7.87 -15.44 -18.63
C LEU A 3 -8.71 -14.17 -18.85
N ILE A 4 -9.36 -13.69 -17.81
CA ILE A 4 -10.13 -12.46 -17.82
C ILE A 4 -9.17 -11.32 -18.17
N LYS A 5 -9.18 -10.88 -19.45
CA LYS A 5 -8.43 -9.68 -19.84
C LYS A 5 -9.16 -8.48 -19.24
N ILE A 6 -8.49 -7.73 -18.37
CA ILE A 6 -8.98 -6.42 -17.93
C ILE A 6 -8.95 -5.51 -19.17
N ASN A 7 -10.11 -5.31 -19.75
CA ASN A 7 -10.27 -4.51 -20.99
C ASN A 7 -11.17 -3.29 -20.77
N ASN A 8 -11.42 -2.95 -19.50
CA ASN A 8 -12.27 -1.83 -19.13
C ASN A 8 -11.45 -0.79 -18.34
N LYS A 9 -11.39 0.43 -18.86
CA LYS A 9 -10.66 1.54 -18.24
C LYS A 9 -11.13 1.85 -16.80
N TYR A 10 -12.41 1.70 -16.51
CA TYR A 10 -12.94 1.92 -15.16
C TYR A 10 -12.52 0.84 -14.18
N THR A 11 -12.40 -0.41 -14.63
CA THR A 11 -11.82 -1.49 -13.82
C THR A 11 -10.36 -1.21 -13.48
N VAL A 12 -9.58 -0.72 -14.44
CA VAL A 12 -8.19 -0.30 -14.21
C VAL A 12 -8.13 0.83 -13.19
N ALA A 13 -8.96 1.87 -13.33
CA ALA A 13 -9.02 2.98 -12.37
C ALA A 13 -9.41 2.50 -10.96
N ALA A 14 -10.40 1.63 -10.85
CA ALA A 14 -10.83 1.04 -9.57
C ALA A 14 -9.71 0.22 -8.92
N LEU A 15 -9.01 -0.61 -9.68
CA LEU A 15 -7.86 -1.39 -9.17
C LEU A 15 -6.75 -0.48 -8.64
N VAL A 16 -6.41 0.57 -9.38
CA VAL A 16 -5.40 1.56 -8.94
C VAL A 16 -5.85 2.25 -7.65
N PHE A 17 -7.09 2.73 -7.61
CA PHE A 17 -7.67 3.39 -6.45
C PHE A 17 -7.68 2.49 -5.21
N ILE A 18 -8.24 1.28 -5.33
CA ILE A 18 -8.38 0.35 -4.20
C ILE A 18 -7.00 -0.13 -3.73
N SER A 19 -6.06 -0.40 -4.64
CA SER A 19 -4.70 -0.80 -4.27
C SER A 19 -3.99 0.26 -3.42
N TYR A 20 -4.14 1.54 -3.77
CA TYR A 20 -3.52 2.62 -3.02
C TYR A 20 -4.26 2.92 -1.71
N THR A 21 -5.58 2.72 -1.68
CA THR A 21 -6.38 2.75 -0.46
C THR A 21 -5.92 1.69 0.54
N LEU A 22 -5.71 0.45 0.08
CA LEU A 22 -5.19 -0.64 0.92
C LEU A 22 -3.77 -0.37 1.44
N PHE A 23 -2.90 0.22 0.59
CA PHE A 23 -1.59 0.68 1.05
C PHE A 23 -1.71 1.69 2.20
N ALA A 24 -2.61 2.68 2.06
CA ALA A 24 -2.86 3.65 3.12
C ALA A 24 -3.36 2.98 4.40
N MET A 25 -4.30 2.02 4.27
CA MET A 25 -4.82 1.25 5.41
C MET A 25 -3.71 0.45 6.11
N ALA A 26 -2.84 -0.22 5.37
CA ALA A 26 -1.72 -0.97 5.92
C ALA A 26 -0.69 -0.06 6.61
N TRP A 27 -0.39 1.11 6.02
CA TRP A 27 0.53 2.07 6.61
C TRP A 27 -0.05 2.69 7.89
N VAL A 28 -1.20 3.32 7.76
CA VAL A 28 -1.84 4.06 8.87
C VAL A 28 -2.32 3.09 9.95
N GLY A 29 -2.75 1.87 9.59
CA GLY A 29 -3.12 0.81 10.53
C GLY A 29 -1.97 0.43 11.47
N GLY A 30 -0.76 0.31 10.96
CA GLY A 30 0.42 0.09 11.81
C GLY A 30 0.74 1.29 12.71
N THR A 31 0.48 2.52 12.24
CA THR A 31 0.64 3.73 13.07
C THR A 31 -0.46 3.83 14.13
N ALA A 32 -1.70 3.51 13.78
CA ALA A 32 -2.83 3.51 14.71
C ALA A 32 -2.70 2.42 15.79
N SER A 33 -1.98 1.33 15.49
CA SER A 33 -1.69 0.24 16.44
C SER A 33 -0.34 0.38 17.15
N MET A 34 0.28 1.57 17.12
CA MET A 34 1.64 1.80 17.62
C MET A 34 1.83 1.36 19.07
N SER A 35 0.91 1.68 19.97
CA SER A 35 0.99 1.28 21.39
C SER A 35 1.00 -0.24 21.57
N GLN A 36 0.18 -0.95 20.80
CA GLN A 36 0.11 -2.41 20.82
C GLN A 36 1.37 -3.05 20.25
N ILE A 37 1.96 -2.43 19.23
CA ILE A 37 3.25 -2.86 18.64
C ILE A 37 4.39 -2.61 19.63
N MET A 38 4.38 -1.48 20.33
CA MET A 38 5.38 -1.17 21.38
C MET A 38 5.37 -2.23 22.47
N GLU A 39 4.18 -2.60 22.96
CA GLU A 39 4.02 -3.64 23.96
C GLU A 39 4.51 -5.01 23.44
N ALA A 40 4.08 -5.40 22.24
CA ALA A 40 4.44 -6.68 21.64
C ALA A 40 5.94 -6.84 21.32
N MET A 41 6.65 -5.73 21.09
CA MET A 41 8.07 -5.69 20.71
C MET A 41 8.99 -5.19 21.85
N ASP A 42 8.45 -5.01 23.05
CA ASP A 42 9.16 -4.44 24.23
C ASP A 42 9.88 -3.11 23.92
N ILE A 43 9.19 -2.21 23.20
CA ILE A 43 9.71 -0.91 22.82
C ILE A 43 9.31 0.13 23.87
N ASN A 44 10.28 0.59 24.65
CA ASN A 44 10.05 1.51 25.76
C ASN A 44 10.20 3.00 25.38
N SER A 45 10.52 3.32 24.13
CA SER A 45 10.77 4.67 23.65
C SER A 45 9.83 5.07 22.53
N LEU A 46 9.10 6.18 22.68
CA LEU A 46 8.29 6.78 21.62
C LEU A 46 9.15 7.19 20.41
N ALA A 47 10.40 7.58 20.62
CA ALA A 47 11.32 7.90 19.55
C ALA A 47 11.62 6.66 18.71
N SER A 48 11.88 5.50 19.34
CA SER A 48 12.01 4.24 18.61
C SER A 48 10.72 3.84 17.91
N ALA A 49 9.58 3.93 18.58
CA ALA A 49 8.28 3.58 17.98
C ALA A 49 7.93 4.43 16.75
N SER A 50 8.37 5.69 16.71
CA SER A 50 8.12 6.56 15.55
C SER A 50 8.76 6.07 14.25
N PHE A 51 9.81 5.23 14.33
CA PHE A 51 10.40 4.59 13.15
C PHE A 51 9.44 3.62 12.45
N ILE A 52 8.40 3.12 13.13
CA ILE A 52 7.36 2.28 12.51
C ILE A 52 6.69 3.01 11.35
N SER A 53 6.39 4.29 11.52
CA SER A 53 5.86 5.14 10.44
C SER A 53 6.97 5.81 9.64
N GLY A 54 8.07 6.17 10.28
CA GLY A 54 9.24 6.81 9.67
C GLY A 54 9.89 5.95 8.59
N ALA A 55 9.96 4.62 8.78
CA ALA A 55 10.48 3.69 7.77
C ALA A 55 9.68 3.77 6.46
N VAL A 56 8.35 3.81 6.53
CA VAL A 56 7.49 3.97 5.35
C VAL A 56 7.72 5.33 4.68
N THR A 57 7.83 6.39 5.48
CA THR A 57 8.05 7.75 4.96
C THR A 57 9.40 7.85 4.26
N LEU A 58 10.47 7.34 4.86
CA LEU A 58 11.80 7.29 4.26
C LEU A 58 11.80 6.50 2.94
N ALA A 59 11.16 5.34 2.96
CA ALA A 59 11.00 4.51 1.77
C ALA A 59 10.26 5.24 0.65
N LYS A 60 9.22 6.02 0.98
CA LYS A 60 8.50 6.82 -0.02
C LYS A 60 9.39 7.89 -0.65
N ILE A 61 10.21 8.57 0.12
CA ILE A 61 11.16 9.55 -0.40
C ILE A 61 12.13 8.87 -1.39
N LEU A 62 12.80 7.81 -0.96
CA LEU A 62 13.78 7.10 -1.78
C LEU A 62 13.13 6.42 -3.00
N GLY A 63 11.98 5.79 -2.80
CA GLY A 63 11.27 5.06 -3.84
C GLY A 63 10.79 5.94 -4.98
N THR A 64 10.39 7.19 -4.70
CA THR A 64 9.93 8.12 -5.73
C THR A 64 10.99 8.34 -6.82
N PHE A 65 12.28 8.41 -6.44
CA PHE A 65 13.38 8.55 -7.40
C PHE A 65 13.60 7.28 -8.25
N GLY A 66 13.44 6.09 -7.66
CA GLY A 66 13.66 4.81 -8.35
C GLY A 66 12.49 4.36 -9.23
N ALA A 67 11.28 4.83 -8.95
CA ALA A 67 10.05 4.34 -9.59
C ALA A 67 10.06 4.51 -11.12
N ALA A 68 10.44 5.69 -11.60
CA ALA A 68 10.48 5.99 -13.04
C ALA A 68 11.47 5.08 -13.79
N TRP A 69 12.64 4.86 -13.21
CA TRP A 69 13.66 3.98 -13.78
C TRP A 69 13.18 2.52 -13.92
N ILE A 70 12.47 2.01 -12.91
CA ILE A 70 11.88 0.67 -12.95
C ILE A 70 10.82 0.60 -14.05
N ALA A 71 9.92 1.59 -14.14
CA ALA A 71 8.89 1.63 -15.18
C ALA A 71 9.46 1.66 -16.61
N ILE A 72 10.57 2.38 -16.83
CA ILE A 72 11.28 2.41 -18.11
C ILE A 72 11.85 1.03 -18.45
N LYS A 73 12.43 0.32 -17.49
CA LYS A 73 13.07 -0.99 -17.73
C LYS A 73 12.08 -2.12 -17.99
N ILE A 74 11.01 -2.23 -17.22
CA ILE A 74 10.10 -3.38 -17.25
C ILE A 74 8.70 -3.09 -17.79
N GLY A 75 8.41 -1.80 -18.08
CA GLY A 75 7.11 -1.32 -18.51
C GLY A 75 6.13 -1.09 -17.35
N ILE A 76 5.17 -0.18 -17.55
CA ILE A 76 4.27 0.30 -16.49
C ILE A 76 3.39 -0.79 -15.87
N LYS A 77 2.91 -1.77 -16.68
CA LYS A 77 2.07 -2.88 -16.16
C LYS A 77 2.83 -3.73 -15.15
N LYS A 78 4.05 -4.16 -15.50
CA LYS A 78 4.90 -4.97 -14.61
C LYS A 78 5.39 -4.16 -13.41
N ALA A 79 5.72 -2.88 -13.62
CA ALA A 79 6.16 -1.99 -12.56
C ALA A 79 5.06 -1.78 -11.50
N PHE A 80 3.80 -1.60 -11.92
CA PHE A 80 2.67 -1.52 -11.00
C PHE A 80 2.44 -2.84 -10.24
N PHE A 81 2.59 -3.99 -10.89
CA PHE A 81 2.55 -5.28 -10.22
C PHE A 81 3.65 -5.40 -9.15
N VAL A 82 4.89 -5.03 -9.47
CA VAL A 82 6.00 -5.02 -8.51
C VAL A 82 5.68 -4.13 -7.32
N SER A 83 5.07 -2.96 -7.53
CA SER A 83 4.65 -2.10 -6.41
C SER A 83 3.63 -2.79 -5.50
N GLY A 84 2.67 -3.51 -6.07
CA GLY A 84 1.71 -4.29 -5.31
C GLY A 84 2.35 -5.43 -4.51
N VAL A 85 3.31 -6.14 -5.10
CA VAL A 85 4.10 -7.18 -4.40
C VAL A 85 4.88 -6.57 -3.23
N LEU A 86 5.53 -5.42 -3.42
CA LEU A 86 6.24 -4.73 -2.34
C LEU A 86 5.30 -4.30 -1.21
N ILE A 87 4.10 -3.79 -1.53
CA ILE A 87 3.08 -3.47 -0.52
C ILE A 87 2.69 -4.72 0.26
N SER A 88 2.56 -5.85 -0.43
CA SER A 88 2.19 -7.14 0.17
C SER A 88 3.24 -7.68 1.15
N ILE A 89 4.50 -7.25 1.05
CA ILE A 89 5.55 -7.57 2.05
C ILE A 89 5.18 -7.01 3.44
N GLY A 90 4.31 -6.01 3.51
CA GLY A 90 3.70 -5.57 4.76
C GLY A 90 3.03 -6.68 5.58
N ILE A 91 2.74 -7.85 4.98
CA ILE A 91 2.26 -9.05 5.69
C ILE A 91 3.27 -9.54 6.74
N LEU A 92 4.55 -9.25 6.57
CA LEU A 92 5.59 -9.61 7.53
C LEU A 92 5.56 -8.73 8.79
N THR A 93 4.99 -7.52 8.71
CA THR A 93 4.93 -6.59 9.86
C THR A 93 4.35 -7.24 11.13
N PRO A 94 3.13 -7.83 11.09
CA PRO A 94 2.50 -8.39 12.29
C PRO A 94 3.07 -9.73 12.76
N ILE A 95 3.86 -10.41 11.93
CA ILE A 95 4.47 -11.71 12.25
C ILE A 95 5.98 -11.62 12.45
N SER A 96 6.53 -10.41 12.46
CA SER A 96 7.97 -10.20 12.65
C SER A 96 8.41 -10.64 14.05
N PRO A 97 9.48 -11.45 14.15
CA PRO A 97 10.00 -11.92 15.44
C PRO A 97 10.79 -10.84 16.19
N ASN A 98 11.21 -9.78 15.52
CA ASN A 98 11.98 -8.68 16.08
C ASN A 98 11.65 -7.35 15.40
N TYR A 99 12.08 -6.28 16.03
CA TYR A 99 11.77 -4.91 15.58
C TYR A 99 12.45 -4.54 14.25
N GLU A 100 13.66 -5.03 14.01
CA GLU A 100 14.41 -4.73 12.78
C GLU A 100 13.69 -5.31 11.54
N LEU A 101 13.20 -6.55 11.63
CA LEU A 101 12.44 -7.17 10.55
C LEU A 101 11.10 -6.47 10.33
N LEU A 102 10.46 -6.04 11.42
CA LEU A 102 9.27 -5.21 11.34
C LEU A 102 9.57 -3.92 10.56
N LEU A 103 10.61 -3.18 10.91
CA LEU A 103 11.00 -1.95 10.21
C LEU A 103 11.35 -2.21 8.74
N LEU A 104 12.07 -3.29 8.44
CA LEU A 104 12.40 -3.67 7.07
C LEU A 104 11.13 -3.95 6.25
N SER A 105 10.17 -4.69 6.82
CA SER A 105 8.90 -4.96 6.13
C SER A 105 8.12 -3.66 5.86
N ARG A 106 8.10 -2.74 6.82
CA ARG A 106 7.49 -1.41 6.68
C ARG A 106 8.18 -0.57 5.61
N PHE A 107 9.50 -0.61 5.56
CA PHE A 107 10.29 0.08 4.54
C PHE A 107 9.97 -0.45 3.14
N LEU A 108 10.00 -1.77 2.94
CA LEU A 108 9.70 -2.39 1.64
C LEU A 108 8.25 -2.10 1.19
N MET A 109 7.29 -2.16 2.11
CA MET A 109 5.92 -1.75 1.86
C MET A 109 5.83 -0.28 1.42
N GLY A 110 6.61 0.59 2.06
CA GLY A 110 6.70 2.02 1.73
C GLY A 110 7.24 2.28 0.32
N LEU A 111 8.26 1.52 -0.11
CA LEU A 111 8.76 1.56 -1.50
C LEU A 111 7.66 1.22 -2.50
N GLY A 112 6.86 0.18 -2.21
CA GLY A 112 5.72 -0.19 -3.04
C GLY A 112 4.70 0.93 -3.18
N GLY A 113 4.37 1.60 -2.07
CA GLY A 113 3.47 2.76 -2.08
C GLY A 113 4.02 3.96 -2.85
N ALA A 114 5.34 4.20 -2.77
CA ALA A 114 6.01 5.24 -3.56
C ALA A 114 5.95 4.95 -5.07
N PHE A 115 6.22 3.71 -5.45
CA PHE A 115 6.15 3.29 -6.84
C PHE A 115 4.73 3.44 -7.39
N MET A 116 3.75 2.98 -6.62
CA MET A 116 2.35 2.99 -7.03
C MET A 116 1.85 4.41 -7.35
N ILE A 117 2.12 5.39 -6.49
CA ILE A 117 1.67 6.77 -6.71
C ILE A 117 2.34 7.41 -7.97
N VAL A 118 3.61 7.10 -8.22
CA VAL A 118 4.32 7.57 -9.42
C VAL A 118 3.69 7.00 -10.70
N TYR A 119 3.14 5.78 -10.64
CA TYR A 119 2.55 5.11 -11.79
C TYR A 119 1.11 5.53 -12.09
N PHE A 120 0.44 6.26 -11.20
CA PHE A 120 -0.94 6.72 -11.43
C PHE A 120 -1.10 7.47 -12.74
N ASN A 121 -0.32 8.54 -12.91
CA ASN A 121 -0.46 9.39 -14.10
C ASN A 121 -0.13 8.65 -15.41
N PRO A 122 0.97 7.90 -15.55
CA PRO A 122 1.21 7.08 -16.73
C PRO A 122 0.08 6.08 -17.05
N ILE A 123 -0.51 5.44 -16.04
CA ILE A 123 -1.65 4.52 -16.24
C ILE A 123 -2.86 5.30 -16.74
N VAL A 124 -3.19 6.44 -16.12
CA VAL A 124 -4.32 7.28 -16.55
C VAL A 124 -4.10 7.80 -17.97
N MET A 125 -2.88 8.20 -18.32
CA MET A 125 -2.55 8.64 -19.68
C MET A 125 -2.72 7.54 -20.73
N ALA A 126 -2.47 6.28 -20.37
CA ALA A 126 -2.58 5.15 -21.29
C ALA A 126 -4.04 4.71 -21.52
N TRP A 127 -4.93 4.91 -20.56
CA TRP A 127 -6.29 4.37 -20.60
C TRP A 127 -7.40 5.40 -20.80
N PHE A 128 -7.15 6.68 -20.52
CA PHE A 128 -8.18 7.74 -20.52
C PHE A 128 -7.86 8.84 -21.52
N SER A 129 -8.93 9.40 -22.12
CA SER A 129 -8.81 10.57 -22.99
C SER A 129 -8.33 11.80 -22.22
N PRO A 130 -7.71 12.79 -22.90
CA PRO A 130 -7.21 14.01 -22.24
C PRO A 130 -8.26 14.72 -21.37
N GLN A 131 -9.53 14.68 -21.76
CA GLN A 131 -10.64 15.30 -21.03
C GLN A 131 -11.01 14.58 -19.73
N GLU A 132 -10.81 13.26 -19.66
CA GLU A 132 -11.13 12.46 -18.50
C GLU A 132 -10.00 12.42 -17.45
N ARG A 133 -8.75 12.63 -17.88
CA ARG A 133 -7.56 12.50 -17.02
C ARG A 133 -7.60 13.34 -15.74
N PRO A 134 -8.02 14.60 -15.76
CA PRO A 134 -8.07 15.40 -14.53
C PRO A 134 -9.00 14.82 -13.49
N VAL A 135 -10.16 14.31 -13.90
CA VAL A 135 -11.15 13.70 -13.00
C VAL A 135 -10.60 12.41 -12.39
N ILE A 136 -10.05 11.52 -13.21
CA ILE A 136 -9.49 10.25 -12.73
C ILE A 136 -8.28 10.45 -11.83
N ASN A 137 -7.39 11.40 -12.16
CA ASN A 137 -6.28 11.76 -11.29
C ASN A 137 -6.76 12.37 -9.96
N GLY A 138 -7.81 13.19 -9.99
CA GLY A 138 -8.44 13.72 -8.77
C GLY A 138 -9.00 12.59 -7.88
N ILE A 139 -9.69 11.60 -8.48
CA ILE A 139 -10.16 10.42 -7.75
C ILE A 139 -8.99 9.65 -7.13
N ASN A 140 -7.94 9.37 -7.90
CA ASN A 140 -6.76 8.66 -7.39
C ASN A 140 -6.04 9.44 -6.27
N ALA A 141 -6.04 10.77 -6.32
CA ALA A 141 -5.40 11.61 -5.29
C ALA A 141 -6.06 11.47 -3.91
N VAL A 142 -7.37 11.17 -3.84
CA VAL A 142 -8.07 10.99 -2.56
C VAL A 142 -7.98 9.56 -2.01
N ALA A 143 -7.49 8.59 -2.77
CA ALA A 143 -7.42 7.18 -2.36
C ALA A 143 -6.69 6.97 -1.03
N PHE A 144 -5.55 7.66 -0.84
CA PHE A 144 -4.81 7.62 0.41
C PHE A 144 -5.62 8.15 1.59
N ASN A 145 -6.31 9.26 1.40
CA ASN A 145 -7.13 9.88 2.45
C ASN A 145 -8.34 9.01 2.81
N VAL A 146 -8.94 8.33 1.83
CA VAL A 146 -10.02 7.36 2.07
C VAL A 146 -9.52 6.22 2.94
N GLY A 147 -8.38 5.60 2.61
CA GLY A 147 -7.79 4.54 3.42
C GLY A 147 -7.43 5.00 4.84
N THR A 148 -6.85 6.19 4.96
CA THR A 148 -6.55 6.83 6.25
C THR A 148 -7.82 7.05 7.07
N GLY A 149 -8.85 7.61 6.47
CA GLY A 149 -10.14 7.85 7.13
C GLY A 149 -10.79 6.57 7.64
N ILE A 150 -10.79 5.51 6.82
CA ILE A 150 -11.32 4.18 7.21
C ILE A 150 -10.58 3.67 8.46
N VAL A 151 -9.25 3.72 8.47
CA VAL A 151 -8.45 3.23 9.61
C VAL A 151 -8.69 4.06 10.85
N LEU A 152 -8.59 5.39 10.75
CA LEU A 152 -8.76 6.25 11.92
C LEU A 152 -10.14 6.13 12.56
N TRP A 153 -11.15 5.83 11.75
CA TRP A 153 -12.53 5.65 12.24
C TRP A 153 -12.79 4.22 12.71
N GLN A 154 -12.26 3.20 12.03
CA GLN A 154 -12.70 1.81 12.22
C GLN A 154 -11.63 0.87 12.77
N MET A 155 -10.38 1.31 12.98
CA MET A 155 -9.30 0.38 13.35
C MET A 155 -9.57 -0.38 14.65
N ASN A 156 -10.15 0.28 15.64
CA ASN A 156 -10.51 -0.38 16.89
C ASN A 156 -11.57 -1.48 16.70
N ASN A 157 -12.60 -1.20 15.90
CA ASN A 157 -13.64 -2.17 15.56
C ASN A 157 -13.06 -3.32 14.72
N LEU A 158 -12.18 -3.01 13.77
CA LEU A 158 -11.50 -4.02 12.96
C LEU A 158 -10.65 -4.93 13.83
N ASN A 159 -9.87 -4.38 14.75
CA ASN A 159 -9.05 -5.18 15.68
C ASN A 159 -9.91 -6.09 16.56
N THR A 160 -11.07 -5.60 17.00
CA THR A 160 -12.03 -6.44 17.78
C THR A 160 -12.60 -7.57 16.93
N LEU A 161 -13.00 -7.27 15.69
CA LEU A 161 -13.59 -8.26 14.77
C LEU A 161 -12.58 -9.29 14.28
N THR A 162 -11.33 -8.91 14.07
CA THR A 162 -10.28 -9.80 13.54
C THR A 162 -9.48 -10.50 14.63
N GLY A 163 -9.67 -10.14 15.91
CA GLY A 163 -8.95 -10.72 17.04
C GLY A 163 -7.60 -10.04 17.35
N GLY A 164 -7.35 -8.84 16.82
CA GLY A 164 -6.17 -8.04 17.13
C GLY A 164 -5.59 -7.26 15.95
N TRP A 165 -4.66 -6.38 16.27
CA TRP A 165 -3.99 -5.53 15.26
C TRP A 165 -3.20 -6.36 14.22
N GLN A 166 -2.64 -7.50 14.65
CA GLN A 166 -1.90 -8.40 13.76
C GLN A 166 -2.81 -8.90 12.63
N SER A 167 -3.98 -9.41 12.99
CA SER A 167 -4.94 -9.96 12.03
C SER A 167 -5.50 -8.88 11.11
N SER A 168 -5.72 -7.65 11.61
CA SER A 168 -6.14 -6.52 10.79
C SER A 168 -5.09 -6.16 9.74
N LEU A 169 -3.80 -6.08 10.11
CA LEU A 169 -2.71 -5.81 9.16
C LEU A 169 -2.49 -6.95 8.18
N LEU A 170 -2.64 -8.20 8.63
CA LEU A 170 -2.62 -9.37 7.74
C LEU A 170 -3.72 -9.29 6.68
N LEU A 171 -4.93 -8.90 7.07
CA LEU A 171 -6.06 -8.74 6.15
C LEU A 171 -5.77 -7.70 5.06
N PHE A 172 -5.25 -6.52 5.42
CA PHE A 172 -4.91 -5.49 4.44
C PHE A 172 -3.82 -5.94 3.47
N SER A 173 -2.81 -6.62 3.98
CA SER A 173 -1.71 -7.13 3.15
C SER A 173 -2.17 -8.29 2.24
N ALA A 174 -3.00 -9.21 2.74
CA ALA A 174 -3.58 -10.28 1.95
C ALA A 174 -4.48 -9.75 0.82
N ALA A 175 -5.30 -8.73 1.11
CA ALA A 175 -6.09 -8.06 0.09
C ALA A 175 -5.21 -7.41 -0.98
N SER A 176 -4.05 -6.83 -0.60
CA SER A 176 -3.09 -6.26 -1.54
C SER A 176 -2.47 -7.33 -2.45
N ILE A 177 -2.20 -8.56 -1.94
CA ILE A 177 -1.75 -9.69 -2.76
C ILE A 177 -2.80 -10.03 -3.81
N VAL A 178 -4.06 -10.18 -3.40
CA VAL A 178 -5.15 -10.51 -4.31
C VAL A 178 -5.28 -9.48 -5.43
N LEU A 179 -5.29 -8.18 -5.08
CA LEU A 179 -5.37 -7.12 -6.11
C LEU A 179 -4.16 -7.09 -7.03
N SER A 180 -2.96 -7.37 -6.51
CA SER A 180 -1.74 -7.44 -7.32
C SER A 180 -1.82 -8.59 -8.34
N LEU A 181 -2.38 -9.73 -7.94
CA LEU A 181 -2.62 -10.85 -8.84
C LEU A 181 -3.70 -10.52 -9.88
N VAL A 182 -4.80 -9.90 -9.46
CA VAL A 182 -5.88 -9.46 -10.39
C VAL A 182 -5.33 -8.48 -11.44
N TRP A 183 -4.40 -7.61 -11.07
CA TRP A 183 -3.76 -6.65 -11.99
C TRP A 183 -3.03 -7.32 -13.17
N LEU A 184 -2.55 -8.54 -13.02
CA LEU A 184 -1.81 -9.24 -14.09
C LEU A 184 -2.72 -9.66 -15.26
N PHE A 185 -4.01 -9.87 -15.01
CA PHE A 185 -4.98 -10.31 -16.01
C PHE A 185 -5.61 -9.14 -16.76
#